data_d17a88bafb78ec4a091351c51f6acc68
#
_entry.id   d17a88bafb78ec4a091351c51f6acc68
#
_cell.length_a   1.000
_cell.length_b   1.000
_cell.length_c   1.000
_cell.angle_alpha   90.00
_cell.angle_beta   90.00
_cell.angle_gamma   90.00
#
_symmetry.space_group_name_H-M   'P 1'
#
loop_
_entity.id
_entity.type
_entity.pdbx_description
1 polymer ?
#
loop_
_entity_poly.entity_id
_entity_poly.type
_entity_poly.pdbx_seq_one_letter_code
_entity_poly.pdbx_strand_id
1 'polypeptide(L)'
;MRVLTGLAASRGFVAGPVYLFRSAGADQIPEYQVDADQIPNEIVRLTDAFAITRNQIRSLSAELIERISGNEATIFDGHLMMLDDPTFFGACKERVAKEYINAEAAVNAVGEKYASIFAAMDDAYLKERSKDVGDIAKRIIRNLQGGADAQPIRVEQPCIIVAEELTPSETISLPKNLILGFATDRGSMTSHASLLARALGIPAVVGLGSLSEIVKTGD
;
A
#
# COMPACT_ATOMS: atom_id res chain seq x y z
N MET A 1 -31.23 -11.56 1.12
CA MET A 1 -30.47 -10.41 1.60
C MET A 1 -29.43 -10.93 2.58
N ARG A 2 -28.17 -10.64 2.37
CA ARG A 2 -27.07 -11.04 3.28
C ARG A 2 -26.60 -9.81 4.04
N VAL A 3 -26.46 -9.93 5.35
CA VAL A 3 -25.97 -8.86 6.24
C VAL A 3 -24.59 -9.25 6.76
N LEU A 4 -23.64 -8.36 6.63
CA LEU A 4 -22.32 -8.49 7.24
C LEU A 4 -22.15 -7.39 8.27
N THR A 5 -21.39 -7.67 9.32
CA THR A 5 -21.11 -6.71 10.39
C THR A 5 -19.62 -6.39 10.40
N GLY A 6 -19.31 -5.10 10.43
CA GLY A 6 -17.95 -4.58 10.50
C GLY A 6 -17.86 -3.36 11.41
N LEU A 7 -16.69 -2.72 11.44
CA LEU A 7 -16.42 -1.51 12.19
C LEU A 7 -16.73 -0.28 11.33
N ALA A 8 -17.58 0.62 11.81
CA ALA A 8 -17.91 1.88 11.14
C ALA A 8 -16.71 2.84 11.22
N ALA A 9 -15.82 2.77 10.24
CA ALA A 9 -14.59 3.57 10.18
C ALA A 9 -14.87 5.04 9.89
N SER A 10 -15.86 5.33 9.04
CA SER A 10 -16.36 6.68 8.75
C SER A 10 -17.88 6.66 8.69
N ARG A 11 -18.50 7.68 9.24
CA ARG A 11 -19.97 7.76 9.36
C ARG A 11 -20.62 8.00 7.98
N GLY A 12 -21.79 7.43 7.80
CA GLY A 12 -22.63 7.67 6.63
C GLY A 12 -23.43 6.44 6.25
N PHE A 13 -24.29 6.63 5.25
CA PHE A 13 -25.07 5.59 4.60
C PHE A 13 -24.92 5.76 3.10
N VAL A 14 -24.70 4.68 2.39
CA VAL A 14 -24.56 4.68 0.94
C VAL A 14 -25.13 3.39 0.35
N ALA A 15 -25.70 3.52 -0.83
CA ALA A 15 -26.12 2.41 -1.66
C ALA A 15 -25.65 2.67 -3.11
N GLY A 16 -25.15 1.66 -3.76
CA GLY A 16 -24.66 1.78 -5.13
C GLY A 16 -23.95 0.52 -5.59
N PRO A 17 -23.55 0.48 -6.86
CA PRO A 17 -22.86 -0.68 -7.42
C PRO A 17 -21.48 -0.86 -6.76
N VAL A 18 -21.07 -2.11 -6.69
CA VAL A 18 -19.76 -2.52 -6.16
C VAL A 18 -18.68 -2.39 -7.24
N TYR A 19 -17.55 -1.86 -6.89
CA TYR A 19 -16.28 -2.06 -7.61
C TYR A 19 -15.34 -2.89 -6.74
N LEU A 20 -15.13 -4.15 -7.11
CA LEU A 20 -14.21 -5.03 -6.43
C LEU A 20 -12.78 -4.67 -6.82
N PHE A 21 -12.09 -3.99 -5.91
CA PHE A 21 -10.68 -3.67 -6.06
C PHE A 21 -9.83 -4.81 -5.52
N ARG A 22 -9.05 -5.36 -6.39
CA ARG A 22 -7.98 -6.28 -6.00
C ARG A 22 -6.67 -5.51 -6.15
N SER A 23 -6.01 -5.26 -5.03
CA SER A 23 -4.64 -4.76 -5.10
C SER A 23 -3.90 -5.67 -6.07
N ALA A 24 -3.28 -5.10 -7.09
CA ALA A 24 -2.38 -5.89 -7.94
C ALA A 24 -1.29 -6.42 -7.01
N GLY A 25 -1.57 -7.56 -6.43
CA GLY A 25 -0.67 -8.24 -5.55
C GLY A 25 0.61 -8.48 -6.31
N ALA A 26 1.71 -8.45 -5.61
CA ALA A 26 2.90 -9.11 -6.07
C ALA A 26 2.57 -10.63 -6.14
N ASP A 27 1.69 -10.99 -7.10
CA ASP A 27 1.18 -12.37 -7.22
C ASP A 27 2.31 -13.35 -7.53
N GLN A 28 3.46 -12.85 -7.99
CA GLN A 28 4.72 -13.59 -8.00
C GLN A 28 5.87 -12.59 -7.98
N ILE A 29 6.50 -12.44 -6.83
CA ILE A 29 7.77 -11.75 -6.75
C ILE A 29 8.80 -12.65 -7.43
N PRO A 30 9.40 -12.22 -8.54
CA PRO A 30 10.39 -13.05 -9.22
C PRO A 30 11.60 -13.22 -8.31
N GLU A 31 12.03 -14.46 -8.16
CA GLU A 31 13.27 -14.80 -7.44
C GLU A 31 14.16 -15.63 -8.38
N TYR A 32 15.33 -15.09 -8.70
CA TYR A 32 16.31 -15.75 -9.55
C TYR A 32 17.73 -15.35 -9.17
N GLN A 33 18.67 -16.21 -9.52
CA GLN A 33 20.09 -15.95 -9.33
C GLN A 33 20.61 -14.99 -10.40
N VAL A 34 21.51 -14.12 -10.00
CA VAL A 34 22.17 -13.11 -10.83
C VAL A 34 23.65 -13.41 -10.90
N ASP A 35 24.24 -13.34 -12.09
CA ASP A 35 25.66 -13.52 -12.27
C ASP A 35 26.45 -12.34 -11.67
N ALA A 36 27.68 -12.59 -11.25
CA ALA A 36 28.51 -11.60 -10.56
C ALA A 36 28.75 -10.30 -11.37
N ASP A 37 28.81 -10.41 -12.67
CA ASP A 37 28.97 -9.28 -13.61
C ASP A 37 27.69 -8.45 -13.76
N GLN A 38 26.52 -9.01 -13.43
CA GLN A 38 25.21 -8.34 -13.47
C GLN A 38 24.87 -7.61 -12.18
N ILE A 39 25.53 -7.92 -11.05
CA ILE A 39 25.28 -7.28 -9.75
C ILE A 39 25.28 -5.74 -9.83
N PRO A 40 26.24 -5.08 -10.53
CA PRO A 40 26.22 -3.62 -10.65
C PRO A 40 24.92 -3.11 -11.30
N ASN A 41 24.40 -3.81 -12.30
CA ASN A 41 23.16 -3.44 -12.98
C ASN A 41 21.94 -3.61 -12.06
N GLU A 42 21.88 -4.68 -11.26
CA GLU A 42 20.83 -4.88 -10.27
C GLU A 42 20.85 -3.78 -9.20
N ILE A 43 22.02 -3.33 -8.77
CA ILE A 43 22.16 -2.21 -7.82
C ILE A 43 21.68 -0.89 -8.44
N VAL A 44 21.92 -0.66 -9.72
CA VAL A 44 21.39 0.51 -10.44
C VAL A 44 19.85 0.44 -10.50
N ARG A 45 19.28 -0.69 -10.94
CA ARG A 45 17.82 -0.91 -10.94
C ARG A 45 17.20 -0.64 -9.56
N LEU A 46 17.83 -1.17 -8.51
CA LEU A 46 17.39 -0.96 -7.13
C LEU A 46 17.41 0.53 -6.75
N THR A 47 18.49 1.23 -7.09
CA THR A 47 18.65 2.67 -6.81
C THR A 47 17.58 3.49 -7.49
N ASP A 48 17.31 3.20 -8.77
CA ASP A 48 16.29 3.88 -9.56
C ASP A 48 14.88 3.62 -8.98
N ALA A 49 14.58 2.37 -8.61
CA ALA A 49 13.30 2.02 -8.02
C ALA A 49 13.04 2.73 -6.68
N PHE A 50 14.07 2.88 -5.83
CA PHE A 50 13.96 3.67 -4.60
C PHE A 50 13.71 5.16 -4.89
N ALA A 51 14.41 5.73 -5.88
CA ALA A 51 14.22 7.13 -6.28
C ALA A 51 12.82 7.38 -6.86
N ILE A 52 12.33 6.50 -7.72
CA ILE A 52 10.98 6.54 -8.27
C ILE A 52 9.95 6.44 -7.14
N THR A 53 10.10 5.46 -6.25
CA THR A 53 9.18 5.27 -5.11
C THR A 53 9.12 6.51 -4.22
N ARG A 54 10.26 7.11 -3.89
CA ARG A 54 10.34 8.35 -3.11
C ARG A 54 9.57 9.49 -3.78
N ASN A 55 9.75 9.68 -5.07
CA ASN A 55 9.04 10.73 -5.82
C ASN A 55 7.54 10.48 -5.85
N GLN A 56 7.10 9.25 -6.05
CA GLN A 56 5.69 8.87 -6.01
C GLN A 56 5.07 9.19 -4.64
N ILE A 57 5.75 8.82 -3.53
CA ILE A 57 5.24 9.09 -2.18
C ILE A 57 5.21 10.58 -1.88
N ARG A 58 6.20 11.36 -2.32
CA ARG A 58 6.18 12.83 -2.20
C ARG A 58 5.00 13.45 -2.94
N SER A 59 4.71 12.99 -4.15
CA SER A 59 3.56 13.46 -4.92
C SER A 59 2.24 13.13 -4.23
N LEU A 60 2.10 11.92 -3.70
CA LEU A 60 0.91 11.51 -2.94
C LEU A 60 0.74 12.30 -1.63
N SER A 61 1.84 12.58 -0.92
CA SER A 61 1.83 13.42 0.27
C SER A 61 1.37 14.84 -0.06
N ALA A 62 1.89 15.43 -1.12
CA ALA A 62 1.48 16.77 -1.57
C ALA A 62 -0.01 16.81 -1.95
N GLU A 63 -0.48 15.81 -2.69
CA GLU A 63 -1.90 15.69 -3.06
C GLU A 63 -2.81 15.53 -1.83
N LEU A 64 -2.36 14.77 -0.83
CA LEU A 64 -3.10 14.61 0.41
C LEU A 64 -3.21 15.92 1.19
N ILE A 65 -2.12 16.68 1.31
CA ILE A 65 -2.09 17.98 1.98
C ILE A 65 -3.08 18.95 1.33
N GLU A 66 -3.18 18.97 0.02
CA GLU A 66 -4.14 19.82 -0.71
C GLU A 66 -5.61 19.41 -0.46
N ARG A 67 -5.86 18.12 -0.26
CA ARG A 67 -7.21 17.56 -0.09
C ARG A 67 -7.73 17.59 1.34
N ILE A 68 -6.84 17.61 2.32
CA ILE A 68 -7.16 17.42 3.73
C ILE A 68 -6.46 18.47 4.59
N SER A 69 -7.24 19.14 5.42
CA SER A 69 -6.73 20.05 6.46
C SER A 69 -6.57 19.27 7.76
N GLY A 70 -5.39 18.68 8.02
CA GLY A 70 -5.19 17.92 9.26
C GLY A 70 -3.85 17.19 9.36
N ASN A 71 -3.66 16.47 10.46
CA ASN A 71 -2.45 15.71 10.76
C ASN A 71 -2.31 14.41 9.92
N GLU A 72 -3.31 14.07 9.12
CA GLU A 72 -3.32 12.86 8.31
C GLU A 72 -2.25 12.87 7.20
N ALA A 73 -1.77 14.05 6.83
CA ALA A 73 -0.66 14.21 5.89
C ALA A 73 0.65 13.55 6.37
N THR A 74 0.82 13.40 7.69
CA THR A 74 1.98 12.76 8.31
C THR A 74 2.06 11.25 8.07
N ILE A 75 1.04 10.64 7.48
CA ILE A 75 1.04 9.21 7.12
C ILE A 75 2.25 8.89 6.24
N PHE A 76 2.56 9.76 5.28
CA PHE A 76 3.68 9.54 4.36
C PHE A 76 5.04 9.95 4.90
N ASP A 77 5.12 10.70 6.01
CA ASP A 77 6.40 11.07 6.62
C ASP A 77 7.18 9.83 7.05
N GLY A 78 6.49 8.84 7.64
CA GLY A 78 7.09 7.57 8.01
C GLY A 78 7.61 6.77 6.81
N HIS A 79 6.87 6.78 5.70
CA HIS A 79 7.30 6.15 4.45
C HIS A 79 8.56 6.83 3.89
N LEU A 80 8.59 8.16 3.87
CA LEU A 80 9.76 8.92 3.40
C LEU A 80 10.97 8.72 4.30
N MET A 81 10.80 8.73 5.63
CA MET A 81 11.88 8.44 6.58
C MET A 81 12.50 7.08 6.33
N MET A 82 11.69 6.05 6.06
CA MET A 82 12.18 4.72 5.77
C MET A 82 12.91 4.64 4.43
N LEU A 83 12.42 5.32 3.39
CA LEU A 83 13.07 5.37 2.09
C LEU A 83 14.38 6.18 2.11
N ASP A 84 14.50 7.11 3.04
CA ASP A 84 15.70 7.93 3.25
C ASP A 84 16.68 7.27 4.23
N ASP A 85 16.28 6.19 4.93
CA ASP A 85 17.16 5.43 5.83
C ASP A 85 18.19 4.63 5.02
N PRO A 86 19.48 4.93 5.16
CA PRO A 86 20.55 4.20 4.48
C PRO A 86 20.62 2.73 4.89
N THR A 87 20.07 2.36 6.06
CA THR A 87 20.11 0.99 6.59
C THR A 87 19.22 0.06 5.77
N PHE A 88 18.00 0.50 5.44
CA PHE A 88 17.07 -0.30 4.64
C PHE A 88 17.59 -0.52 3.22
N PHE A 89 18.00 0.56 2.54
CA PHE A 89 18.59 0.48 1.21
C PHE A 89 19.89 -0.33 1.22
N GLY A 90 20.76 -0.10 2.22
CA GLY A 90 22.02 -0.82 2.38
C GLY A 90 21.83 -2.32 2.56
N ALA A 91 20.84 -2.73 3.36
CA ALA A 91 20.50 -4.13 3.55
C ALA A 91 20.04 -4.80 2.24
N CYS A 92 19.25 -4.11 1.42
CA CYS A 92 18.83 -4.62 0.11
C CYS A 92 20.06 -4.79 -0.82
N LYS A 93 20.92 -3.78 -0.91
CA LYS A 93 22.17 -3.86 -1.70
C LYS A 93 23.08 -4.99 -1.26
N GLU A 94 23.27 -5.11 0.05
CA GLU A 94 24.12 -6.16 0.62
C GLU A 94 23.60 -7.54 0.25
N ARG A 95 22.29 -7.72 0.27
CA ARG A 95 21.65 -8.98 -0.05
C ARG A 95 21.83 -9.35 -1.53
N VAL A 96 21.59 -8.39 -2.44
CA VAL A 96 21.89 -8.57 -3.88
C VAL A 96 23.33 -9.01 -4.09
N ALA A 97 24.29 -8.31 -3.45
CA ALA A 97 25.71 -8.54 -3.67
C ALA A 97 26.23 -9.84 -3.04
N LYS A 98 25.69 -10.26 -1.88
CA LYS A 98 26.18 -11.44 -1.14
C LYS A 98 25.45 -12.74 -1.51
N GLU A 99 24.16 -12.64 -1.80
CA GLU A 99 23.31 -13.80 -2.08
C GLU A 99 23.14 -14.05 -3.57
N TYR A 100 23.65 -13.13 -4.42
CA TYR A 100 23.53 -13.22 -5.88
C TYR A 100 22.08 -13.36 -6.36
N ILE A 101 21.15 -12.63 -5.72
CA ILE A 101 19.72 -12.63 -6.07
C ILE A 101 19.32 -11.29 -6.70
N ASN A 102 18.24 -11.32 -7.46
CA ASN A 102 17.66 -10.14 -8.07
C ASN A 102 17.14 -9.12 -7.06
N ALA A 103 17.01 -7.87 -7.48
CA ALA A 103 16.62 -6.77 -6.62
C ALA A 103 15.23 -6.95 -5.98
N GLU A 104 14.27 -7.52 -6.71
CA GLU A 104 12.90 -7.78 -6.22
C GLU A 104 12.91 -8.75 -5.04
N ALA A 105 13.62 -9.87 -5.15
CA ALA A 105 13.76 -10.84 -4.07
C ALA A 105 14.48 -10.25 -2.84
N ALA A 106 15.53 -9.46 -3.07
CA ALA A 106 16.26 -8.77 -2.00
C ALA A 106 15.37 -7.80 -1.24
N VAL A 107 14.58 -6.96 -1.95
CA VAL A 107 13.64 -6.00 -1.33
C VAL A 107 12.54 -6.73 -0.55
N ASN A 108 11.99 -7.81 -1.12
CA ASN A 108 10.97 -8.60 -0.43
C ASN A 108 11.47 -9.16 0.90
N ALA A 109 12.59 -9.83 0.86
CA ALA A 109 13.15 -10.49 2.05
C ALA A 109 13.59 -9.48 3.13
N VAL A 110 14.14 -8.32 2.74
CA VAL A 110 14.45 -7.24 3.69
C VAL A 110 13.15 -6.64 4.24
N GLY A 111 12.17 -6.37 3.41
CA GLY A 111 10.85 -5.87 3.80
C GLY A 111 10.17 -6.79 4.83
N GLU A 112 10.10 -8.08 4.56
CA GLU A 112 9.55 -9.07 5.49
C GLU A 112 10.29 -9.11 6.83
N LYS A 113 11.63 -9.06 6.79
CA LYS A 113 12.46 -9.00 8.00
C LYS A 113 12.12 -7.79 8.86
N TYR A 114 12.08 -6.59 8.26
CA TYR A 114 11.79 -5.37 9.01
C TYR A 114 10.33 -5.33 9.49
N ALA A 115 9.39 -5.76 8.66
CA ALA A 115 7.98 -5.88 9.07
C ALA A 115 7.82 -6.81 10.27
N SER A 116 8.52 -7.95 10.27
CA SER A 116 8.51 -8.91 11.39
C SER A 116 9.10 -8.31 12.67
N ILE A 117 10.19 -7.54 12.56
CA ILE A 117 10.79 -6.85 13.71
C ILE A 117 9.79 -5.86 14.32
N PHE A 118 9.16 -5.01 13.51
CA PHE A 118 8.16 -4.06 14.01
C PHE A 118 6.92 -4.75 14.58
N ALA A 119 6.46 -5.82 13.95
CA ALA A 119 5.31 -6.60 14.45
C ALA A 119 5.57 -7.27 15.80
N ALA A 120 6.82 -7.60 16.11
CA ALA A 120 7.23 -8.22 17.37
C ALA A 120 7.44 -7.21 18.53
N MET A 121 7.43 -5.91 18.27
CA MET A 121 7.57 -4.88 19.30
C MET A 121 6.29 -4.76 20.13
N ASP A 122 6.40 -4.43 21.42
CA ASP A 122 5.23 -4.28 22.30
C ASP A 122 4.47 -2.96 22.07
N ASP A 123 5.09 -1.98 21.47
CA ASP A 123 4.51 -0.68 21.16
C ASP A 123 3.50 -0.77 20.00
N ALA A 124 2.23 -0.39 20.24
CA ALA A 124 1.16 -0.45 19.25
C ALA A 124 1.41 0.43 18.02
N TYR A 125 2.07 1.58 18.19
CA TYR A 125 2.43 2.47 17.09
C TYR A 125 3.47 1.83 16.18
N LEU A 126 4.50 1.18 16.76
CA LEU A 126 5.52 0.48 15.99
C LEU A 126 4.96 -0.77 15.30
N LYS A 127 3.99 -1.47 15.92
CA LYS A 127 3.29 -2.57 15.25
C LYS A 127 2.54 -2.12 13.99
N GLU A 128 1.92 -0.95 14.02
CA GLU A 128 1.28 -0.40 12.82
C GLU A 128 2.28 -0.12 11.70
N ARG A 129 3.50 0.30 12.05
CA ARG A 129 4.59 0.53 11.08
C ARG A 129 5.03 -0.72 10.32
N SER A 130 4.75 -1.92 10.83
CA SER A 130 5.02 -3.15 10.09
C SER A 130 4.29 -3.20 8.73
N LYS A 131 3.08 -2.64 8.67
CA LYS A 131 2.30 -2.54 7.43
C LYS A 131 2.88 -1.52 6.45
N ASP A 132 3.36 -0.39 6.97
CA ASP A 132 4.03 0.65 6.17
C ASP A 132 5.26 0.08 5.45
N VAL A 133 6.06 -0.73 6.16
CA VAL A 133 7.22 -1.44 5.58
C VAL A 133 6.78 -2.31 4.39
N GLY A 134 5.71 -3.09 4.59
CA GLY A 134 5.17 -3.95 3.54
C GLY A 134 4.67 -3.15 2.33
N ASP A 135 4.01 -2.02 2.54
CA ASP A 135 3.51 -1.15 1.46
C ASP A 135 4.67 -0.54 0.64
N ILE A 136 5.70 -0.05 1.34
CA ILE A 136 6.92 0.49 0.70
C ILE A 136 7.63 -0.59 -0.11
N ALA A 137 7.84 -1.78 0.47
CA ALA A 137 8.51 -2.88 -0.21
C ALA A 137 7.77 -3.29 -1.49
N LYS A 138 6.44 -3.47 -1.40
CA LYS A 138 5.59 -3.78 -2.57
C LYS A 138 5.69 -2.70 -3.65
N ARG A 139 5.74 -1.42 -3.28
CA ARG A 139 5.86 -0.32 -4.23
C ARG A 139 7.22 -0.32 -4.91
N ILE A 140 8.31 -0.55 -4.18
CA ILE A 140 9.66 -0.66 -4.76
C ILE A 140 9.71 -1.83 -5.74
N ILE A 141 9.18 -3.01 -5.36
CA ILE A 141 9.14 -4.20 -6.22
C ILE A 141 8.34 -3.92 -7.50
N ARG A 142 7.20 -3.26 -7.40
CA ARG A 142 6.41 -2.86 -8.56
C ARG A 142 7.20 -1.95 -9.52
N ASN A 143 7.94 -0.99 -8.98
CA ASN A 143 8.80 -0.12 -9.78
C ASN A 143 9.96 -0.89 -10.44
N LEU A 144 10.55 -1.88 -9.75
CA LEU A 144 11.56 -2.79 -10.30
C LEU A 144 11.03 -3.61 -11.48
N GLN A 145 9.77 -4.03 -11.42
CA GLN A 145 9.08 -4.78 -12.47
C GLN A 145 8.66 -3.92 -13.68
N GLY A 146 9.04 -2.64 -13.69
CA GLY A 146 8.67 -1.71 -14.78
C GLY A 146 7.19 -1.31 -14.75
N GLY A 147 6.51 -1.56 -13.64
CA GLY A 147 5.16 -1.09 -13.41
C GLY A 147 5.16 0.43 -13.31
N ALA A 148 4.78 1.09 -14.40
CA ALA A 148 4.27 2.45 -14.31
C ALA A 148 3.22 2.48 -13.21
N ASP A 149 3.13 3.60 -12.49
CA ASP A 149 2.20 3.86 -11.39
C ASP A 149 1.01 2.91 -11.36
N ALA A 150 0.71 2.34 -10.19
CA ALA A 150 -0.46 1.48 -10.04
C ALA A 150 -1.56 2.01 -10.94
N GLN A 151 -1.97 1.21 -11.94
CA GLN A 151 -2.96 1.72 -12.90
C GLN A 151 -4.03 2.42 -12.10
N PRO A 152 -4.29 3.70 -12.34
CA PRO A 152 -5.27 4.42 -11.56
C PRO A 152 -6.53 3.57 -11.57
N ILE A 153 -7.12 3.36 -10.41
CA ILE A 153 -8.35 2.60 -10.30
C ILE A 153 -9.33 3.27 -11.24
N ARG A 154 -9.59 2.64 -12.37
CA ARG A 154 -10.47 3.16 -13.40
C ARG A 154 -11.90 2.89 -13.01
N VAL A 155 -12.43 3.78 -12.20
CA VAL A 155 -13.85 3.82 -11.88
C VAL A 155 -14.51 4.75 -12.88
N GLU A 156 -15.46 4.24 -13.64
CA GLU A 156 -16.18 5.01 -14.68
C GLU A 156 -17.53 5.57 -14.20
N GLN A 157 -18.03 5.06 -13.08
CA GLN A 157 -19.31 5.47 -12.49
C GLN A 157 -19.26 5.45 -10.96
N PRO A 158 -20.12 6.21 -10.29
CA PRO A 158 -20.18 6.19 -8.83
C PRO A 158 -20.37 4.78 -8.28
N CYS A 159 -19.51 4.34 -7.35
CA CYS A 159 -19.52 2.98 -6.81
C CYS A 159 -19.01 2.91 -5.37
N ILE A 160 -19.26 1.78 -4.75
CA ILE A 160 -18.69 1.39 -3.45
C ILE A 160 -17.45 0.54 -3.73
N ILE A 161 -16.30 0.97 -3.24
CA ILE A 161 -15.07 0.20 -3.35
C ILE A 161 -15.09 -0.92 -2.31
N VAL A 162 -14.98 -2.15 -2.78
CA VAL A 162 -14.77 -3.33 -1.93
C VAL A 162 -13.36 -3.84 -2.17
N ALA A 163 -12.62 -4.07 -1.10
CA ALA A 163 -11.25 -4.59 -1.15
C ALA A 163 -10.95 -5.49 0.06
N GLU A 164 -9.94 -6.32 -0.03
CA GLU A 164 -9.41 -7.02 1.15
C GLU A 164 -8.82 -6.01 2.14
N GLU A 165 -7.95 -5.14 1.68
CA GLU A 165 -7.36 -4.01 2.40
C GLU A 165 -7.02 -2.90 1.39
N LEU A 166 -6.99 -1.66 1.83
CA LEU A 166 -6.58 -0.51 1.01
C LEU A 166 -5.35 0.13 1.65
N THR A 167 -4.30 0.30 0.85
CA THR A 167 -3.13 1.06 1.25
C THR A 167 -3.41 2.58 1.18
N PRO A 168 -2.61 3.40 1.86
CA PRO A 168 -2.72 4.86 1.76
C PRO A 168 -2.68 5.34 0.31
N SER A 169 -1.74 4.82 -0.45
CA SER A 169 -1.52 5.17 -1.85
C SER A 169 -2.71 4.83 -2.74
N GLU A 170 -3.29 3.66 -2.56
CA GLU A 170 -4.48 3.23 -3.29
C GLU A 170 -5.67 4.12 -2.95
N THR A 171 -5.86 4.41 -1.67
CA THR A 171 -7.00 5.24 -1.22
C THR A 171 -6.94 6.67 -1.79
N ILE A 172 -5.77 7.29 -1.86
CA ILE A 172 -5.60 8.66 -2.39
C ILE A 172 -5.79 8.69 -3.90
N SER A 173 -5.32 7.65 -4.59
CA SER A 173 -5.46 7.54 -6.05
C SER A 173 -6.90 7.35 -6.53
N LEU A 174 -7.85 7.10 -5.62
CA LEU A 174 -9.26 6.95 -5.95
C LEU A 174 -9.89 8.30 -6.39
N PRO A 175 -10.69 8.31 -7.47
CA PRO A 175 -11.42 9.49 -7.90
C PRO A 175 -12.54 9.82 -6.91
N LYS A 176 -12.28 10.75 -5.97
CA LYS A 176 -13.19 11.09 -4.85
C LYS A 176 -14.65 11.31 -5.27
N ASN A 177 -14.87 11.92 -6.42
CA ASN A 177 -16.19 12.23 -6.96
C ASN A 177 -16.98 10.98 -7.43
N LEU A 178 -16.31 9.83 -7.58
CA LEU A 178 -16.92 8.57 -8.00
C LEU A 178 -16.97 7.55 -6.87
N ILE A 179 -16.41 7.86 -5.69
CA ILE A 179 -16.42 6.93 -4.57
C ILE A 179 -17.56 7.27 -3.61
N LEU A 180 -18.55 6.39 -3.57
CA LEU A 180 -19.68 6.50 -2.66
C LEU A 180 -19.33 6.04 -1.26
N GLY A 181 -18.48 5.02 -1.12
CA GLY A 181 -18.05 4.45 0.16
C GLY A 181 -16.96 3.41 0.01
N PHE A 182 -16.40 2.99 1.16
CA PHE A 182 -15.43 1.90 1.26
C PHE A 182 -15.98 0.77 2.11
N ALA A 183 -15.67 -0.46 1.70
CA ALA A 183 -15.94 -1.65 2.50
C ALA A 183 -14.73 -2.58 2.37
N THR A 184 -14.05 -2.89 3.50
CA THR A 184 -12.85 -3.73 3.47
C THR A 184 -12.96 -4.92 4.41
N ASP A 185 -12.38 -6.05 4.00
CA ASP A 185 -12.36 -7.27 4.81
C ASP A 185 -11.47 -7.11 6.03
N ARG A 186 -10.32 -6.47 5.84
CA ARG A 186 -9.36 -6.14 6.90
C ARG A 186 -9.42 -4.66 7.24
N GLY A 187 -8.77 -4.30 8.33
CA GLY A 187 -8.63 -2.92 8.79
C GLY A 187 -9.14 -2.73 10.21
N SER A 188 -8.74 -1.62 10.80
CA SER A 188 -9.15 -1.16 12.13
C SER A 188 -9.61 0.29 12.06
N MET A 189 -10.12 0.81 13.17
CA MET A 189 -10.50 2.23 13.27
C MET A 189 -9.33 3.19 13.09
N THR A 190 -8.09 2.70 13.31
CA THR A 190 -6.84 3.44 13.18
C THR A 190 -6.09 3.14 11.88
N SER A 191 -6.59 2.23 11.03
CA SER A 191 -5.96 1.94 9.75
C SER A 191 -5.94 3.19 8.85
N HIS A 192 -4.95 3.28 7.97
CA HIS A 192 -4.79 4.39 7.05
C HIS A 192 -6.05 4.63 6.19
N ALA A 193 -6.66 3.56 5.67
CA ALA A 193 -7.92 3.65 4.93
C ALA A 193 -9.04 4.28 5.78
N SER A 194 -9.13 3.94 7.07
CA SER A 194 -10.12 4.50 8.00
C SER A 194 -9.87 5.98 8.28
N LEU A 195 -8.60 6.37 8.48
CA LEU A 195 -8.20 7.75 8.69
C LEU A 195 -8.54 8.60 7.47
N LEU A 196 -8.14 8.14 6.28
CA LEU A 196 -8.39 8.83 5.01
C LEU A 196 -9.89 8.91 4.68
N ALA A 197 -10.65 7.84 4.92
CA ALA A 197 -12.11 7.87 4.72
C ALA A 197 -12.78 8.95 5.56
N ARG A 198 -12.41 9.08 6.85
CA ARG A 198 -12.90 10.15 7.72
C ARG A 198 -12.51 11.53 7.22
N ALA A 199 -11.25 11.70 6.87
CA ALA A 199 -10.71 12.96 6.40
C ALA A 199 -11.36 13.43 5.09
N LEU A 200 -11.67 12.49 4.20
CA LEU A 200 -12.36 12.75 2.93
C LEU A 200 -13.89 12.81 3.06
N GLY A 201 -14.45 12.50 4.23
CA GLY A 201 -15.89 12.45 4.47
C GLY A 201 -16.60 11.32 3.68
N ILE A 202 -15.88 10.23 3.37
CA ILE A 202 -16.41 9.09 2.63
C ILE A 202 -16.88 8.02 3.63
N PRO A 203 -18.14 7.53 3.57
CA PRO A 203 -18.61 6.44 4.42
C PRO A 203 -17.73 5.20 4.28
N ALA A 204 -17.35 4.59 5.42
CA ALA A 204 -16.47 3.42 5.37
C ALA A 204 -16.78 2.41 6.47
N VAL A 205 -16.78 1.13 6.10
CA VAL A 205 -16.87 -0.02 7.01
C VAL A 205 -15.67 -0.92 6.78
N VAL A 206 -14.98 -1.28 7.84
CA VAL A 206 -13.79 -2.15 7.80
C VAL A 206 -13.97 -3.38 8.68
N GLY A 207 -13.15 -4.40 8.48
CA GLY A 207 -13.22 -5.63 9.28
C GLY A 207 -14.41 -6.53 8.94
N LEU A 208 -14.83 -6.56 7.68
CA LEU A 208 -15.96 -7.37 7.21
C LEU A 208 -15.62 -8.85 7.00
N GLY A 209 -14.34 -9.20 7.02
CA GLY A 209 -13.82 -10.56 7.01
C GLY A 209 -13.69 -11.20 5.63
N SER A 210 -14.75 -11.26 4.85
CA SER A 210 -14.76 -11.99 3.56
C SER A 210 -15.70 -11.38 2.52
N LEU A 211 -15.98 -10.10 2.60
CA LEU A 211 -16.87 -9.43 1.63
C LEU A 211 -16.30 -9.49 0.21
N SER A 212 -14.97 -9.31 0.07
CA SER A 212 -14.29 -9.34 -1.23
C SER A 212 -14.35 -10.70 -1.95
N GLU A 213 -14.60 -11.77 -1.19
CA GLU A 213 -14.78 -13.12 -1.75
C GLU A 213 -16.21 -13.37 -2.24
N ILE A 214 -17.17 -12.59 -1.73
CA ILE A 214 -18.60 -12.82 -1.92
C ILE A 214 -19.15 -11.99 -3.07
N VAL A 215 -18.64 -10.76 -3.24
CA VAL A 215 -19.14 -9.80 -4.21
C VAL A 215 -18.30 -9.79 -5.49
N LYS A 216 -18.92 -9.28 -6.56
CA LYS A 216 -18.26 -9.01 -7.84
C LYS A 216 -18.49 -7.56 -8.24
N THR A 217 -17.65 -7.05 -9.11
CA THR A 217 -17.88 -5.74 -9.72
C THR A 217 -19.23 -5.74 -10.44
N GLY A 218 -20.06 -4.76 -10.12
CA GLY A 218 -21.39 -4.58 -10.68
C GLY A 218 -22.55 -5.09 -9.80
N ASP A 219 -22.25 -5.75 -8.65
CA ASP A 219 -23.30 -6.16 -7.69
C ASP A 219 -23.98 -4.96 -7.05
#